data_183bd80ce64ab6bbe93005f7788b5527
#
_entry.id   183bd80ce64ab6bbe93005f7788b5527
#
_cell.length_a   1.000
_cell.length_b   1.000
_cell.length_c   1.000
_cell.angle_alpha   90.00
_cell.angle_beta   90.00
_cell.angle_gamma   90.00
#
_symmetry.space_group_name_H-M   'P 1'
#
loop_
_entity.id
_entity.type
_entity.pdbx_description
1 polymer ?
#
loop_
_entity_poly.entity_id
_entity_poly.type
_entity_poly.pdbx_seq_one_letter_code
_entity_poly.pdbx_strand_id
1 'polypeptide(L)'
;MEKNSKIYVAGHRGMVGSAIVRELERQGYNSIITRTHKELDLTRQCEVEQFFAEEKPEYVFLAAAKVGGIVANQTALADFMYENMILEMNVIHSAWQNGCKKLEFLGSSCIYPRMAPQPMKESCLLTSELEKTNEAYALAKISGLKYCEYLNKQYGTDYISVMPTNLYGPNDNYHPTHSHVLPALIRRFHEAKEAGAKEVTCWGDGTPMREFLYVDDLANLCVFLMNNYSGDETVNAGTGKEISIKNLTELVAKVVGYEGEILWDTTKPNGTPRKLLDVSKATLLGWKYKTELEEGIRLSYQDFLSNPMRAER
;
A
#
# COMPACT_ATOMS: atom_id res chain seq x y z
N MET A 1 -22.03 2.23 4.49
CA MET A 1 -22.05 3.54 3.79
C MET A 1 -23.23 3.57 2.82
N GLU A 2 -23.98 4.69 2.80
CA GLU A 2 -25.04 4.90 1.81
C GLU A 2 -24.43 5.36 0.47
N LYS A 3 -25.11 5.11 -0.65
CA LYS A 3 -24.55 5.40 -2.00
C LYS A 3 -24.31 6.88 -2.28
N ASN A 4 -25.02 7.75 -1.61
CA ASN A 4 -24.91 9.22 -1.69
C ASN A 4 -24.13 9.85 -0.53
N SER A 5 -23.56 9.05 0.38
CA SER A 5 -22.71 9.58 1.46
C SER A 5 -21.47 10.27 0.89
N LYS A 6 -21.08 11.37 1.51
CA LYS A 6 -19.84 12.07 1.16
C LYS A 6 -18.62 11.27 1.60
N ILE A 7 -17.82 10.80 0.63
CA ILE A 7 -16.65 9.97 0.86
C ILE A 7 -15.41 10.71 0.36
N TYR A 8 -14.48 10.99 1.26
CA TYR A 8 -13.20 11.58 0.90
C TYR A 8 -12.13 10.47 0.71
N VAL A 9 -11.46 10.47 -0.44
CA VAL A 9 -10.32 9.59 -0.72
C VAL A 9 -9.05 10.42 -0.80
N ALA A 10 -8.29 10.45 0.30
CA ALA A 10 -7.00 11.11 0.36
C ALA A 10 -5.95 10.26 -0.39
N GLY A 11 -5.24 10.88 -1.34
CA GLY A 11 -4.24 10.18 -2.16
C GLY A 11 -4.81 9.48 -3.41
N HIS A 12 -5.95 9.93 -3.93
CA HIS A 12 -6.67 9.35 -5.07
C HIS A 12 -5.86 9.19 -6.37
N ARG A 13 -4.71 9.87 -6.52
CA ARG A 13 -3.81 9.71 -7.68
C ARG A 13 -2.74 8.64 -7.48
N GLY A 14 -2.58 8.10 -6.29
CA GLY A 14 -1.69 6.99 -6.01
C GLY A 14 -2.30 5.64 -6.43
N MET A 15 -1.49 4.59 -6.42
CA MET A 15 -1.93 3.22 -6.75
C MET A 15 -3.15 2.81 -5.90
N VAL A 16 -3.05 2.88 -4.58
CA VAL A 16 -4.13 2.46 -3.66
C VAL A 16 -5.34 3.39 -3.74
N GLY A 17 -5.13 4.70 -3.65
CA GLY A 17 -6.24 5.66 -3.66
C GLY A 17 -7.05 5.63 -4.97
N SER A 18 -6.38 5.47 -6.12
CA SER A 18 -7.09 5.34 -7.41
C SER A 18 -7.87 4.03 -7.51
N ALA A 19 -7.36 2.94 -6.95
CA ALA A 19 -8.07 1.67 -6.87
C ALA A 19 -9.33 1.76 -5.98
N ILE A 20 -9.22 2.45 -4.84
CA ILE A 20 -10.38 2.71 -3.96
C ILE A 20 -11.45 3.53 -4.69
N VAL A 21 -11.06 4.57 -5.43
CA VAL A 21 -12.02 5.36 -6.23
C VAL A 21 -12.72 4.48 -7.26
N ARG A 22 -11.98 3.70 -8.06
CA ARG A 22 -12.58 2.75 -9.03
C ARG A 22 -13.55 1.77 -8.37
N GLU A 23 -13.20 1.23 -7.21
CA GLU A 23 -14.06 0.28 -6.50
C GLU A 23 -15.32 0.95 -5.95
N LEU A 24 -15.23 2.17 -5.41
CA LEU A 24 -16.38 2.95 -4.97
C LEU A 24 -17.33 3.25 -6.14
N GLU A 25 -16.80 3.73 -7.27
CA GLU A 25 -17.57 3.99 -8.48
C GLU A 25 -18.24 2.71 -9.01
N ARG A 26 -17.51 1.59 -9.07
CA ARG A 26 -18.02 0.28 -9.47
C ARG A 26 -19.19 -0.19 -8.60
N GLN A 27 -19.14 0.12 -7.30
CA GLN A 27 -20.21 -0.19 -6.36
C GLN A 27 -21.35 0.85 -6.37
N GLY A 28 -21.27 1.91 -7.18
CA GLY A 28 -22.31 2.91 -7.35
C GLY A 28 -22.36 3.98 -6.28
N TYR A 29 -21.24 4.25 -5.58
CA TYR A 29 -21.09 5.44 -4.76
C TYR A 29 -20.87 6.64 -5.68
N ASN A 30 -21.61 7.75 -5.44
CA ASN A 30 -21.68 8.88 -6.37
C ASN A 30 -21.25 10.23 -5.77
N SER A 31 -20.89 10.27 -4.49
CA SER A 31 -20.44 11.48 -3.82
C SER A 31 -19.00 11.32 -3.30
N ILE A 32 -18.07 11.07 -4.25
CA ILE A 32 -16.65 10.86 -3.96
C ILE A 32 -15.92 12.20 -4.08
N ILE A 33 -15.30 12.61 -2.99
CA ILE A 33 -14.50 13.84 -2.90
C ILE A 33 -13.03 13.46 -3.04
N THR A 34 -12.33 14.17 -3.92
CA THR A 34 -10.88 14.02 -4.11
C THR A 34 -10.23 15.39 -4.20
N ARG A 35 -8.97 15.50 -3.75
CA ARG A 35 -8.12 16.70 -3.92
C ARG A 35 -6.72 16.28 -4.32
N THR A 36 -6.16 16.95 -5.30
CA THR A 36 -4.75 16.78 -5.65
C THR A 36 -3.88 17.48 -4.60
N HIS A 37 -2.59 17.13 -4.53
CA HIS A 37 -1.65 17.80 -3.63
C HIS A 37 -1.56 19.33 -3.87
N LYS A 38 -1.80 19.79 -5.10
CA LYS A 38 -1.82 21.24 -5.41
C LYS A 38 -3.08 21.95 -4.91
N GLU A 39 -4.20 21.23 -4.78
CA GLU A 39 -5.47 21.77 -4.29
C GLU A 39 -5.59 21.67 -2.77
N LEU A 40 -4.92 20.67 -2.16
CA LEU A 40 -4.90 20.46 -0.73
C LEU A 40 -3.59 19.76 -0.34
N ASP A 41 -2.70 20.51 0.27
CA ASP A 41 -1.47 19.96 0.86
C ASP A 41 -1.77 19.43 2.26
N LEU A 42 -1.84 18.09 2.39
CA LEU A 42 -2.18 17.45 3.66
C LEU A 42 -1.15 17.68 4.77
N THR A 43 0.03 18.20 4.45
CA THR A 43 1.03 18.61 5.46
C THR A 43 0.72 19.99 6.08
N ARG A 44 -0.23 20.74 5.49
CA ARG A 44 -0.64 22.06 5.96
C ARG A 44 -1.90 21.97 6.82
N GLN A 45 -1.70 21.98 8.14
CA GLN A 45 -2.79 21.81 9.11
C GLN A 45 -3.98 22.71 8.83
N CYS A 46 -3.78 24.03 8.66
CA CYS A 46 -4.87 24.98 8.45
C CYS A 46 -5.68 24.68 7.17
N GLU A 47 -5.03 24.23 6.10
CA GLU A 47 -5.70 23.87 4.85
C GLU A 47 -6.58 22.63 5.04
N VAL A 48 -6.08 21.64 5.78
CA VAL A 48 -6.82 20.39 6.07
C VAL A 48 -8.01 20.68 6.98
N GLU A 49 -7.83 21.47 8.05
CA GLU A 49 -8.91 21.90 8.95
C GLU A 49 -10.01 22.64 8.20
N GLN A 50 -9.66 23.60 7.33
CA GLN A 50 -10.60 24.32 6.49
C GLN A 50 -11.36 23.38 5.56
N PHE A 51 -10.66 22.49 4.86
CA PHE A 51 -11.26 21.51 3.95
C PHE A 51 -12.31 20.64 4.67
N PHE A 52 -11.96 20.09 5.84
CA PHE A 52 -12.90 19.25 6.60
C PHE A 52 -14.08 20.03 7.14
N ALA A 53 -13.88 21.28 7.55
CA ALA A 53 -14.97 22.16 8.02
C ALA A 53 -15.97 22.52 6.90
N GLU A 54 -15.48 22.70 5.67
CA GLU A 54 -16.29 23.04 4.49
C GLU A 54 -16.99 21.81 3.90
N GLU A 55 -16.22 20.74 3.60
CA GLU A 55 -16.72 19.56 2.90
C GLU A 55 -17.48 18.59 3.80
N LYS A 56 -17.08 18.47 5.07
CA LYS A 56 -17.68 17.56 6.07
C LYS A 56 -17.87 16.15 5.54
N PRO A 57 -16.80 15.45 5.11
CA PRO A 57 -16.94 14.10 4.63
C PRO A 57 -17.45 13.17 5.74
N GLU A 58 -18.41 12.32 5.40
CA GLU A 58 -18.96 11.35 6.34
C GLU A 58 -18.02 10.14 6.52
N TYR A 59 -17.30 9.78 5.45
CA TYR A 59 -16.36 8.66 5.41
C TYR A 59 -15.05 9.11 4.80
N VAL A 60 -13.93 8.58 5.31
CA VAL A 60 -12.59 8.94 4.84
C VAL A 60 -11.78 7.66 4.59
N PHE A 61 -11.18 7.55 3.42
CA PHE A 61 -10.11 6.61 3.12
C PHE A 61 -8.78 7.36 3.08
N LEU A 62 -7.91 7.11 4.05
CA LEU A 62 -6.60 7.76 4.12
C LEU A 62 -5.53 6.89 3.47
N ALA A 63 -5.43 7.00 2.14
CA ALA A 63 -4.44 6.31 1.32
C ALA A 63 -3.24 7.20 0.91
N ALA A 64 -3.26 8.47 1.31
CA ALA A 64 -2.14 9.37 1.08
C ALA A 64 -0.94 9.00 1.94
N ALA A 65 0.22 8.89 1.35
CA ALA A 65 1.49 8.67 2.03
C ALA A 65 2.67 9.03 1.10
N LYS A 66 3.80 9.44 1.70
CA LYS A 66 5.10 9.42 1.03
C LYS A 66 5.64 8.00 1.10
N VAL A 67 5.76 7.35 -0.05
CA VAL A 67 6.21 5.95 -0.16
C VAL A 67 7.42 5.84 -1.10
N GLY A 68 8.21 4.79 -0.94
CA GLY A 68 9.36 4.53 -1.80
C GLY A 68 10.05 3.21 -1.48
N GLY A 69 10.93 2.78 -2.37
CA GLY A 69 11.76 1.59 -2.17
C GLY A 69 12.80 1.75 -1.05
N ILE A 70 13.62 0.71 -0.85
CA ILE A 70 14.62 0.67 0.24
C ILE A 70 15.59 1.86 0.16
N VAL A 71 16.09 2.19 -1.02
CA VAL A 71 17.04 3.30 -1.21
C VAL A 71 16.42 4.64 -0.79
N ALA A 72 15.20 4.93 -1.24
CA ALA A 72 14.49 6.16 -0.88
C ALA A 72 14.27 6.26 0.64
N ASN A 73 13.85 5.17 1.28
CA ASN A 73 13.67 5.13 2.73
C ASN A 73 14.98 5.38 3.50
N GLN A 74 16.10 4.81 3.05
CA GLN A 74 17.41 4.97 3.71
C GLN A 74 18.02 6.36 3.54
N THR A 75 17.74 7.04 2.43
CA THR A 75 18.36 8.33 2.10
C THR A 75 17.56 9.55 2.57
N ALA A 76 16.27 9.39 2.89
CA ALA A 76 15.37 10.48 3.27
C ALA A 76 14.58 10.16 4.57
N LEU A 77 15.24 9.59 5.58
CA LEU A 77 14.62 9.15 6.84
C LEU A 77 13.76 10.22 7.51
N ALA A 78 14.29 11.43 7.66
CA ALA A 78 13.58 12.53 8.33
C ALA A 78 12.34 12.96 7.54
N ASP A 79 12.44 13.03 6.21
CA ASP A 79 11.33 13.42 5.34
C ASP A 79 10.22 12.36 5.35
N PHE A 80 10.59 11.07 5.29
CA PHE A 80 9.61 9.98 5.38
C PHE A 80 8.87 9.98 6.70
N MET A 81 9.57 10.23 7.80
CA MET A 81 8.93 10.33 9.11
C MET A 81 8.03 11.57 9.21
N TYR A 82 8.58 12.75 8.93
CA TYR A 82 7.88 14.02 9.11
C TYR A 82 6.65 14.14 8.23
N GLU A 83 6.82 13.96 6.91
CA GLU A 83 5.72 14.16 5.97
C GLU A 83 4.57 13.17 6.22
N ASN A 84 4.87 11.88 6.49
CA ASN A 84 3.82 10.91 6.81
C ASN A 84 3.14 11.21 8.14
N MET A 85 3.89 11.50 9.20
CA MET A 85 3.28 11.80 10.50
C MET A 85 2.37 13.02 10.43
N ILE A 86 2.83 14.12 9.82
CA ILE A 86 2.06 15.35 9.81
C ILE A 86 0.79 15.22 8.97
N LEU A 87 0.86 14.60 7.78
CA LEU A 87 -0.33 14.42 6.95
C LEU A 87 -1.35 13.48 7.62
N GLU A 88 -0.89 12.40 8.25
CA GLU A 88 -1.76 11.46 8.95
C GLU A 88 -2.46 12.11 10.14
N MET A 89 -1.69 12.82 10.99
CA MET A 89 -2.26 13.52 12.14
C MET A 89 -3.26 14.60 11.72
N ASN A 90 -2.95 15.39 10.69
CA ASN A 90 -3.85 16.43 10.21
C ASN A 90 -5.18 15.85 9.71
N VAL A 91 -5.13 14.79 8.89
CA VAL A 91 -6.36 14.18 8.32
C VAL A 91 -7.18 13.48 9.40
N ILE A 92 -6.56 12.64 10.24
CA ILE A 92 -7.26 11.88 11.29
C ILE A 92 -7.88 12.82 12.31
N HIS A 93 -7.13 13.85 12.75
CA HIS A 93 -7.60 14.81 13.74
C HIS A 93 -8.77 15.67 13.19
N SER A 94 -8.62 16.19 11.97
CA SER A 94 -9.67 17.01 11.35
C SER A 94 -10.94 16.18 11.05
N ALA A 95 -10.80 14.92 10.67
CA ALA A 95 -11.93 14.02 10.50
C ALA A 95 -12.71 13.85 11.82
N TRP A 96 -12.00 13.62 12.93
CA TRP A 96 -12.61 13.53 14.26
C TRP A 96 -13.29 14.82 14.69
N GLN A 97 -12.62 15.96 14.57
CA GLN A 97 -13.18 17.26 14.97
C GLN A 97 -14.47 17.64 14.19
N ASN A 98 -14.59 17.19 12.94
CA ASN A 98 -15.72 17.49 12.08
C ASN A 98 -16.79 16.37 12.03
N GLY A 99 -16.72 15.40 12.94
CA GLY A 99 -17.75 14.38 13.11
C GLY A 99 -17.79 13.34 11.98
N CYS A 100 -16.65 13.04 11.35
CA CYS A 100 -16.55 11.92 10.40
C CYS A 100 -17.03 10.64 11.05
N LYS A 101 -17.97 9.94 10.42
CA LYS A 101 -18.62 8.75 10.96
C LYS A 101 -17.64 7.57 11.03
N LYS A 102 -16.77 7.44 9.99
CA LYS A 102 -15.80 6.35 9.92
C LYS A 102 -14.61 6.75 9.06
N LEU A 103 -13.42 6.35 9.50
CA LEU A 103 -12.18 6.55 8.78
C LEU A 103 -11.45 5.22 8.65
N GLU A 104 -10.89 4.94 7.48
CA GLU A 104 -9.99 3.84 7.24
C GLU A 104 -8.57 4.34 6.99
N PHE A 105 -7.67 3.95 7.87
CA PHE A 105 -6.25 4.27 7.80
C PHE A 105 -5.48 3.17 7.07
N LEU A 106 -4.84 3.52 5.95
CA LEU A 106 -3.98 2.61 5.20
C LEU A 106 -2.57 2.64 5.82
N GLY A 107 -2.25 1.60 6.58
CA GLY A 107 -0.94 1.37 7.13
C GLY A 107 -0.02 0.61 6.17
N SER A 108 0.85 -0.23 6.73
CA SER A 108 1.78 -1.08 5.97
C SER A 108 2.27 -2.23 6.83
N SER A 109 2.55 -3.38 6.25
CA SER A 109 3.18 -4.52 6.95
C SER A 109 4.59 -4.24 7.47
N CYS A 110 5.22 -3.12 7.12
CA CYS A 110 6.52 -2.70 7.66
C CYS A 110 6.48 -2.30 9.15
N ILE A 111 5.29 -2.09 9.72
CA ILE A 111 5.12 -1.80 11.15
C ILE A 111 5.43 -3.00 12.06
N TYR A 112 5.43 -4.21 11.49
CA TYR A 112 5.74 -5.41 12.27
C TYR A 112 7.23 -5.57 12.50
N PRO A 113 7.64 -6.16 13.64
CA PRO A 113 9.03 -6.40 13.94
C PRO A 113 9.75 -7.17 12.84
N ARG A 114 11.03 -6.83 12.63
CA ARG A 114 11.88 -7.48 11.61
C ARG A 114 11.88 -9.00 11.73
N MET A 115 11.93 -9.52 12.96
CA MET A 115 11.99 -10.96 13.26
C MET A 115 10.67 -11.49 13.81
N ALA A 116 9.54 -10.87 13.46
CA ALA A 116 8.22 -11.36 13.86
C ALA A 116 8.01 -12.82 13.41
N PRO A 117 7.36 -13.66 14.22
CA PRO A 117 6.93 -15.00 13.79
C PRO A 117 6.12 -14.94 12.50
N GLN A 118 6.31 -15.93 11.63
CA GLN A 118 5.65 -16.00 10.32
C GLN A 118 4.62 -17.14 10.30
N PRO A 119 3.40 -16.91 9.81
CA PRO A 119 2.85 -15.64 9.32
C PRO A 119 2.66 -14.60 10.43
N MET A 120 2.87 -13.31 10.08
CA MET A 120 2.81 -12.19 11.03
C MET A 120 1.35 -11.88 11.41
N LYS A 121 1.02 -12.01 12.69
CA LYS A 121 -0.27 -11.62 13.26
C LYS A 121 -0.28 -10.15 13.64
N GLU A 122 -1.46 -9.55 13.70
CA GLU A 122 -1.65 -8.16 14.14
C GLU A 122 -1.10 -7.93 15.56
N SER A 123 -1.17 -8.94 16.42
CA SER A 123 -0.63 -8.91 17.79
C SER A 123 0.91 -8.81 17.88
N CYS A 124 1.64 -8.97 16.76
CA CYS A 124 3.09 -8.78 16.73
C CYS A 124 3.51 -7.30 16.79
N LEU A 125 2.57 -6.36 16.62
CA LEU A 125 2.89 -4.94 16.66
C LEU A 125 3.59 -4.53 17.97
N LEU A 126 4.72 -3.81 17.85
CA LEU A 126 5.51 -3.30 18.99
C LEU A 126 6.07 -4.37 19.94
N THR A 127 6.22 -5.61 19.51
CA THR A 127 6.78 -6.68 20.37
C THR A 127 8.30 -6.80 20.28
N SER A 128 8.94 -6.22 19.26
CA SER A 128 10.40 -6.23 19.07
C SER A 128 10.83 -5.13 18.09
N GLU A 129 12.13 -5.09 17.73
CA GLU A 129 12.73 -4.08 16.87
C GLU A 129 12.18 -4.10 15.44
N LEU A 130 12.03 -2.90 14.87
CA LEU A 130 11.65 -2.70 13.48
C LEU A 130 12.81 -2.97 12.50
N GLU A 131 12.49 -3.11 11.22
CA GLU A 131 13.50 -3.14 10.16
C GLU A 131 14.15 -1.76 9.99
N LYS A 132 15.46 -1.68 10.23
CA LYS A 132 16.20 -0.42 10.26
C LYS A 132 16.14 0.39 8.96
N THR A 133 16.02 -0.30 7.82
CA THR A 133 16.03 0.35 6.50
C THR A 133 14.78 1.18 6.21
N ASN A 134 13.67 0.95 6.93
CA ASN A 134 12.41 1.67 6.80
C ASN A 134 11.76 2.05 8.14
N GLU A 135 12.55 2.05 9.21
CA GLU A 135 12.08 2.33 10.58
C GLU A 135 11.35 3.69 10.69
N ALA A 136 11.87 4.73 10.04
CA ALA A 136 11.28 6.07 10.06
C ALA A 136 9.85 6.09 9.49
N TYR A 137 9.64 5.43 8.35
CA TYR A 137 8.31 5.25 7.75
C TYR A 137 7.40 4.38 8.64
N ALA A 138 7.94 3.28 9.18
CA ALA A 138 7.19 2.39 10.04
C ALA A 138 6.69 3.10 11.32
N LEU A 139 7.53 3.93 11.95
CA LEU A 139 7.15 4.73 13.13
C LEU A 139 6.02 5.72 12.80
N ALA A 140 6.09 6.39 11.66
CA ALA A 140 4.99 7.25 11.23
C ALA A 140 3.68 6.45 11.09
N LYS A 141 3.70 5.31 10.40
CA LYS A 141 2.52 4.45 10.22
C LYS A 141 1.97 3.89 11.54
N ILE A 142 2.86 3.52 12.49
CA ILE A 142 2.45 3.11 13.83
C ILE A 142 1.74 4.26 14.57
N SER A 143 2.23 5.49 14.43
CA SER A 143 1.64 6.66 15.07
C SER A 143 0.22 6.93 14.57
N GLY A 144 -0.01 6.89 13.24
CA GLY A 144 -1.35 7.06 12.66
C GLY A 144 -2.32 5.96 13.09
N LEU A 145 -1.88 4.70 13.05
CA LEU A 145 -2.65 3.56 13.54
C LEU A 145 -3.05 3.73 15.01
N LYS A 146 -2.08 4.03 15.88
CA LYS A 146 -2.33 4.19 17.31
C LYS A 146 -3.21 5.40 17.60
N TYR A 147 -3.11 6.44 16.82
CA TYR A 147 -3.99 7.59 16.98
C TYR A 147 -5.45 7.25 16.66
N CYS A 148 -5.72 6.48 15.60
CA CYS A 148 -7.05 5.94 15.33
C CYS A 148 -7.58 5.09 16.50
N GLU A 149 -6.76 4.16 17.00
CA GLU A 149 -7.09 3.30 18.15
C GLU A 149 -7.43 4.11 19.41
N TYR A 150 -6.64 5.17 19.72
CA TYR A 150 -6.87 6.00 20.90
C TYR A 150 -8.09 6.91 20.77
N LEU A 151 -8.39 7.40 19.57
CA LEU A 151 -9.63 8.13 19.32
C LEU A 151 -10.85 7.23 19.53
N ASN A 152 -10.81 5.98 19.06
CA ASN A 152 -11.88 5.00 19.31
C ASN A 152 -12.09 4.79 20.82
N LYS A 153 -11.00 4.53 21.57
CA LYS A 153 -11.06 4.28 23.01
C LYS A 153 -11.52 5.48 23.83
N GLN A 154 -11.06 6.66 23.46
CA GLN A 154 -11.31 7.88 24.24
C GLN A 154 -12.62 8.54 23.88
N TYR A 155 -13.01 8.54 22.61
CA TYR A 155 -14.15 9.33 22.10
C TYR A 155 -15.22 8.48 21.41
N GLY A 156 -15.03 7.16 21.30
CA GLY A 156 -16.01 6.26 20.68
C GLY A 156 -16.16 6.44 19.18
N THR A 157 -15.09 6.84 18.48
CA THR A 157 -15.07 6.89 17.02
C THR A 157 -15.06 5.48 16.42
N ASP A 158 -15.32 5.35 15.12
CA ASP A 158 -15.20 4.07 14.37
C ASP A 158 -14.09 4.22 13.32
N TYR A 159 -12.85 4.33 13.78
CA TYR A 159 -11.68 4.49 12.93
C TYR A 159 -10.91 3.18 12.86
N ILE A 160 -10.88 2.57 11.68
CA ILE A 160 -10.27 1.27 11.42
C ILE A 160 -8.92 1.40 10.71
N SER A 161 -8.07 0.38 10.85
CA SER A 161 -6.74 0.36 10.24
C SER A 161 -6.50 -0.93 9.48
N VAL A 162 -5.95 -0.83 8.26
CA VAL A 162 -5.65 -1.95 7.37
C VAL A 162 -4.15 -2.00 7.08
N MET A 163 -3.54 -3.17 7.22
CA MET A 163 -2.11 -3.39 7.01
C MET A 163 -1.89 -4.24 5.77
N PRO A 164 -1.69 -3.62 4.60
CA PRO A 164 -1.44 -4.36 3.38
C PRO A 164 -0.04 -4.97 3.35
N THR A 165 0.07 -6.13 2.70
CA THR A 165 1.32 -6.73 2.22
C THR A 165 1.88 -5.95 1.02
N ASN A 166 2.85 -6.50 0.27
CA ASN A 166 3.37 -5.82 -0.92
C ASN A 166 2.27 -5.72 -1.98
N LEU A 167 1.97 -4.50 -2.36
CA LEU A 167 0.95 -4.19 -3.36
C LEU A 167 1.57 -4.04 -4.74
N TYR A 168 0.78 -4.30 -5.76
CA TYR A 168 1.12 -4.08 -7.17
C TYR A 168 -0.16 -3.93 -7.99
N GLY A 169 -0.09 -3.26 -9.14
CA GLY A 169 -1.26 -3.07 -10.01
C GLY A 169 -1.22 -1.77 -10.79
N PRO A 170 -2.36 -1.36 -11.37
CA PRO A 170 -2.48 -0.12 -12.11
C PRO A 170 -2.06 1.11 -11.30
N ASN A 171 -1.43 2.06 -11.95
CA ASN A 171 -0.85 3.25 -11.33
C ASN A 171 0.30 3.00 -10.34
N ASP A 172 0.98 1.84 -10.41
CA ASP A 172 2.19 1.61 -9.62
C ASP A 172 3.35 2.51 -10.08
N ASN A 173 4.41 2.56 -9.27
CA ASN A 173 5.63 3.30 -9.57
C ASN A 173 6.64 2.40 -10.29
N TYR A 174 6.90 2.67 -11.55
CA TYR A 174 7.86 1.92 -12.37
C TYR A 174 9.24 2.62 -12.48
N HIS A 175 9.58 3.54 -11.58
CA HIS A 175 10.88 4.24 -11.62
C HIS A 175 12.04 3.23 -11.49
N PRO A 176 13.13 3.35 -12.28
CA PRO A 176 14.20 2.34 -12.35
C PRO A 176 14.88 2.01 -11.01
N THR A 177 14.97 2.99 -10.10
CA THR A 177 15.72 2.87 -8.83
C THR A 177 14.86 3.03 -7.57
N HIS A 178 13.66 3.60 -7.69
CA HIS A 178 12.82 3.93 -6.53
C HIS A 178 11.54 3.10 -6.43
N SER A 179 11.31 2.20 -7.39
CA SER A 179 10.16 1.29 -7.39
C SER A 179 10.35 0.09 -6.47
N HIS A 180 9.24 -0.57 -6.16
CA HIS A 180 9.26 -1.88 -5.50
C HIS A 180 9.68 -2.98 -6.46
N VAL A 181 9.97 -4.16 -5.92
CA VAL A 181 10.56 -5.29 -6.69
C VAL A 181 9.72 -5.70 -7.90
N LEU A 182 8.40 -5.85 -7.78
CA LEU A 182 7.57 -6.34 -8.88
C LEU A 182 7.49 -5.34 -10.05
N PRO A 183 7.15 -4.04 -9.85
CA PRO A 183 7.18 -3.08 -10.96
C PRO A 183 8.59 -2.86 -11.52
N ALA A 184 9.65 -2.96 -10.71
CA ALA A 184 11.03 -2.92 -11.21
C ALA A 184 11.33 -4.09 -12.15
N LEU A 185 10.87 -5.30 -11.86
CA LEU A 185 11.03 -6.47 -12.71
C LEU A 185 10.24 -6.32 -14.03
N ILE A 186 8.99 -5.86 -13.97
CA ILE A 186 8.18 -5.61 -15.17
C ILE A 186 8.94 -4.67 -16.13
N ARG A 187 9.39 -3.53 -15.64
CA ARG A 187 10.12 -2.56 -16.45
C ARG A 187 11.42 -3.14 -17.00
N ARG A 188 12.22 -3.78 -16.15
CA ARG A 188 13.54 -4.34 -16.53
C ARG A 188 13.40 -5.38 -17.62
N PHE A 189 12.47 -6.32 -17.51
CA PHE A 189 12.26 -7.34 -18.54
C PHE A 189 11.64 -6.77 -19.80
N HIS A 190 10.77 -5.77 -19.71
CA HIS A 190 10.26 -5.07 -20.88
C HIS A 190 11.39 -4.37 -21.65
N GLU A 191 12.20 -3.56 -20.98
CA GLU A 191 13.34 -2.86 -21.61
C GLU A 191 14.37 -3.84 -22.22
N ALA A 192 14.66 -4.96 -21.52
CA ALA A 192 15.56 -6.00 -22.02
C ALA A 192 14.99 -6.71 -23.25
N LYS A 193 13.70 -7.00 -23.27
CA LYS A 193 13.02 -7.59 -24.42
C LYS A 193 13.07 -6.65 -25.64
N GLU A 194 12.71 -5.36 -25.46
CA GLU A 194 12.75 -4.39 -26.54
C GLU A 194 14.17 -4.15 -27.09
N ALA A 195 15.17 -4.22 -26.22
CA ALA A 195 16.58 -4.13 -26.60
C ALA A 195 17.17 -5.42 -27.19
N GLY A 196 16.44 -6.54 -27.21
CA GLY A 196 16.95 -7.86 -27.62
C GLY A 196 18.12 -8.35 -26.74
N ALA A 197 18.14 -7.97 -25.46
CA ALA A 197 19.19 -8.34 -24.52
C ALA A 197 19.18 -9.85 -24.26
N LYS A 198 20.38 -10.48 -24.30
CA LYS A 198 20.52 -11.92 -24.08
C LYS A 198 20.47 -12.33 -22.63
N GLU A 199 20.77 -11.39 -21.71
CA GLU A 199 20.81 -11.61 -20.27
C GLU A 199 20.27 -10.43 -19.49
N VAL A 200 19.68 -10.69 -18.31
CA VAL A 200 19.26 -9.70 -17.33
C VAL A 200 19.80 -10.10 -15.97
N THR A 201 20.53 -9.19 -15.31
CA THR A 201 21.04 -9.41 -13.95
C THR A 201 20.08 -8.90 -12.90
N CYS A 202 19.65 -9.76 -11.99
CA CYS A 202 18.84 -9.46 -10.81
C CYS A 202 19.70 -9.45 -9.54
N TRP A 203 19.30 -8.68 -8.53
CA TRP A 203 20.06 -8.55 -7.29
C TRP A 203 19.78 -9.69 -6.32
N GLY A 204 20.81 -10.07 -5.55
CA GLY A 204 20.74 -11.12 -4.54
C GLY A 204 20.83 -12.53 -5.13
N ASP A 205 20.25 -13.51 -4.45
CA ASP A 205 20.21 -14.92 -4.86
C ASP A 205 18.79 -15.43 -5.17
N GLY A 206 17.79 -14.56 -5.01
CA GLY A 206 16.38 -14.88 -5.27
C GLY A 206 15.70 -15.73 -4.20
N THR A 207 16.35 -16.04 -3.08
CA THR A 207 15.77 -16.89 -2.01
C THR A 207 14.71 -16.21 -1.13
N PRO A 208 14.69 -14.87 -0.91
CA PRO A 208 13.69 -14.26 -0.03
C PRO A 208 12.26 -14.53 -0.48
N MET A 209 11.40 -14.78 0.51
CA MET A 209 9.99 -15.05 0.31
C MET A 209 9.15 -13.80 0.52
N ARG A 210 8.21 -13.53 -0.39
CA ARG A 210 7.32 -12.36 -0.35
C ARG A 210 5.90 -12.75 -0.69
N GLU A 211 4.99 -12.01 -0.09
CA GLU A 211 3.58 -12.04 -0.40
C GLU A 211 3.20 -10.81 -1.24
N PHE A 212 2.30 -10.99 -2.21
CA PHE A 212 1.81 -9.92 -3.08
C PHE A 212 0.29 -9.93 -3.13
N LEU A 213 -0.31 -8.73 -3.07
CA LEU A 213 -1.75 -8.53 -3.20
C LEU A 213 -2.02 -7.52 -4.32
N TYR A 214 -2.90 -7.89 -5.26
CA TYR A 214 -3.33 -7.00 -6.33
C TYR A 214 -4.12 -5.82 -5.78
N VAL A 215 -3.85 -4.62 -6.24
CA VAL A 215 -4.34 -3.38 -5.63
C VAL A 215 -5.87 -3.24 -5.68
N ASP A 216 -6.54 -3.75 -6.73
CA ASP A 216 -8.00 -3.69 -6.79
C ASP A 216 -8.65 -4.68 -5.80
N ASP A 217 -7.98 -5.78 -5.45
CA ASP A 217 -8.42 -6.66 -4.36
C ASP A 217 -8.27 -5.96 -3.00
N LEU A 218 -7.19 -5.22 -2.77
CA LEU A 218 -7.08 -4.38 -1.58
C LEU A 218 -8.20 -3.34 -1.52
N ALA A 219 -8.48 -2.64 -2.63
CA ALA A 219 -9.55 -1.64 -2.69
C ALA A 219 -10.92 -2.26 -2.37
N ASN A 220 -11.18 -3.47 -2.88
CA ASN A 220 -12.37 -4.23 -2.55
C ASN A 220 -12.43 -4.57 -1.04
N LEU A 221 -11.32 -4.98 -0.42
CA LEU A 221 -11.25 -5.20 1.02
C LEU A 221 -11.54 -3.90 1.79
N CYS A 222 -10.93 -2.79 1.41
CA CYS A 222 -11.14 -1.49 2.06
C CYS A 222 -12.63 -1.11 2.07
N VAL A 223 -13.29 -1.15 0.93
CA VAL A 223 -14.74 -0.84 0.84
C VAL A 223 -15.57 -1.87 1.62
N PHE A 224 -15.17 -3.15 1.60
CA PHE A 224 -15.81 -4.19 2.41
C PHE A 224 -15.72 -3.89 3.91
N LEU A 225 -14.53 -3.55 4.43
CA LEU A 225 -14.32 -3.25 5.84
C LEU A 225 -15.04 -1.97 6.28
N MET A 226 -15.07 -0.95 5.44
CA MET A 226 -15.84 0.27 5.71
C MET A 226 -17.33 -0.02 5.90
N ASN A 227 -17.86 -1.05 5.24
CA ASN A 227 -19.28 -1.43 5.36
C ASN A 227 -19.58 -2.48 6.43
N ASN A 228 -18.61 -3.34 6.79
CA ASN A 228 -18.89 -4.57 7.53
C ASN A 228 -18.04 -4.77 8.80
N TYR A 229 -17.07 -3.92 9.06
CA TYR A 229 -16.18 -4.07 10.21
C TYR A 229 -16.15 -2.79 11.04
N SER A 230 -16.31 -2.93 12.34
CA SER A 230 -16.09 -1.88 13.34
C SER A 230 -15.28 -2.49 14.48
N GLY A 231 -14.23 -1.83 14.92
CA GLY A 231 -13.38 -2.33 16.00
C GLY A 231 -12.01 -1.67 16.04
N ASP A 232 -11.34 -1.83 17.18
CA ASP A 232 -10.03 -1.21 17.46
C ASP A 232 -8.86 -1.98 16.87
N GLU A 233 -9.07 -3.24 16.51
CA GLU A 233 -8.00 -4.08 16.03
C GLU A 233 -7.74 -3.87 14.55
N THR A 234 -6.48 -3.76 14.21
CA THR A 234 -5.98 -3.75 12.83
C THR A 234 -6.40 -5.00 12.05
N VAL A 235 -6.54 -4.88 10.75
CA VAL A 235 -6.80 -5.99 9.83
C VAL A 235 -5.64 -6.13 8.85
N ASN A 236 -5.00 -7.29 8.83
CA ASN A 236 -4.01 -7.63 7.82
C ASN A 236 -4.67 -7.88 6.46
N ALA A 237 -4.11 -7.27 5.42
CA ALA A 237 -4.58 -7.38 4.03
C ALA A 237 -3.53 -8.09 3.17
N GLY A 238 -3.80 -9.33 2.79
CA GLY A 238 -2.90 -10.15 2.00
C GLY A 238 -3.62 -11.32 1.36
N THR A 239 -2.87 -12.19 0.71
CA THR A 239 -3.35 -13.42 0.09
C THR A 239 -3.14 -14.66 0.96
N GLY A 240 -2.23 -14.57 1.96
CA GLY A 240 -1.76 -15.72 2.73
C GLY A 240 -0.87 -16.67 1.91
N LYS A 241 -0.46 -16.27 0.70
CA LYS A 241 0.41 -17.03 -0.20
C LYS A 241 1.72 -16.28 -0.40
N GLU A 242 2.82 -16.99 -0.38
CA GLU A 242 4.15 -16.42 -0.63
C GLU A 242 4.82 -17.04 -1.85
N ILE A 243 5.74 -16.28 -2.45
CA ILE A 243 6.56 -16.70 -3.58
C ILE A 243 8.00 -16.25 -3.34
N SER A 244 8.99 -17.04 -3.76
CA SER A 244 10.39 -16.61 -3.76
C SER A 244 10.63 -15.52 -4.80
N ILE A 245 11.59 -14.62 -4.53
CA ILE A 245 11.96 -13.59 -5.52
C ILE A 245 12.42 -14.25 -6.82
N LYS A 246 13.07 -15.41 -6.76
CA LYS A 246 13.46 -16.19 -7.96
C LYS A 246 12.23 -16.55 -8.80
N ASN A 247 11.25 -17.23 -8.20
CA ASN A 247 10.05 -17.67 -8.92
C ASN A 247 9.22 -16.47 -9.40
N LEU A 248 9.16 -15.38 -8.62
CA LEU A 248 8.54 -14.14 -9.07
C LEU A 248 9.22 -13.57 -10.31
N THR A 249 10.56 -13.54 -10.31
CA THR A 249 11.36 -13.04 -11.43
C THR A 249 11.09 -13.84 -12.69
N GLU A 250 11.09 -15.17 -12.58
CA GLU A 250 10.76 -16.08 -13.69
C GLU A 250 9.33 -15.89 -14.20
N LEU A 251 8.37 -15.72 -13.28
CA LEU A 251 6.96 -15.47 -13.62
C LEU A 251 6.79 -14.14 -14.36
N VAL A 252 7.43 -13.06 -13.89
CA VAL A 252 7.39 -11.74 -14.55
C VAL A 252 8.02 -11.81 -15.93
N ALA A 253 9.19 -12.46 -16.07
CA ALA A 253 9.86 -12.67 -17.37
C ALA A 253 8.93 -13.38 -18.36
N LYS A 254 8.28 -14.48 -17.92
CA LYS A 254 7.28 -15.22 -18.70
C LYS A 254 6.13 -14.33 -19.17
N VAL A 255 5.53 -13.55 -18.26
CA VAL A 255 4.37 -12.69 -18.58
C VAL A 255 4.76 -11.56 -19.55
N VAL A 256 5.95 -10.97 -19.38
CA VAL A 256 6.48 -9.93 -20.28
C VAL A 256 6.87 -10.55 -21.65
N GLY A 257 7.17 -11.84 -21.69
CA GLY A 257 7.66 -12.56 -22.89
C GLY A 257 9.16 -12.28 -23.15
N TYR A 258 9.95 -12.23 -22.07
CA TYR A 258 11.40 -12.19 -22.15
C TYR A 258 11.97 -13.62 -22.15
N GLU A 259 12.80 -13.93 -23.14
CA GLU A 259 13.34 -15.29 -23.38
C GLU A 259 14.85 -15.39 -23.10
N GLY A 260 15.51 -14.30 -22.67
CA GLY A 260 16.94 -14.30 -22.34
C GLY A 260 17.25 -14.95 -20.98
N GLU A 261 18.54 -15.06 -20.67
CA GLU A 261 19.02 -15.63 -19.43
C GLU A 261 18.83 -14.69 -18.23
N ILE A 262 18.48 -15.24 -17.07
CA ILE A 262 18.36 -14.50 -15.81
C ILE A 262 19.59 -14.82 -14.94
N LEU A 263 20.41 -13.79 -14.71
CA LEU A 263 21.60 -13.89 -13.87
C LEU A 263 21.34 -13.27 -12.48
N TRP A 264 22.11 -13.70 -11.48
CA TRP A 264 21.98 -13.21 -10.11
C TRP A 264 23.28 -12.60 -9.60
N ASP A 265 23.21 -11.34 -9.16
CA ASP A 265 24.33 -10.64 -8.51
C ASP A 265 24.25 -10.84 -6.97
N THR A 266 24.90 -11.87 -6.49
CA THR A 266 24.93 -12.22 -5.05
C THR A 266 25.77 -11.25 -4.20
N THR A 267 26.45 -10.27 -4.80
CA THR A 267 27.13 -9.19 -4.06
C THR A 267 26.14 -8.18 -3.50
N LYS A 268 24.91 -8.17 -4.00
CA LYS A 268 23.83 -7.30 -3.53
C LYS A 268 23.02 -7.98 -2.41
N PRO A 269 22.50 -7.19 -1.46
CA PRO A 269 21.78 -7.76 -0.32
C PRO A 269 20.42 -8.37 -0.73
N ASN A 270 20.04 -9.45 -0.07
CA ASN A 270 18.74 -10.12 -0.24
C ASN A 270 17.56 -9.39 0.44
N GLY A 271 17.84 -8.54 1.44
CA GLY A 271 16.80 -7.96 2.31
C GLY A 271 16.26 -8.97 3.35
N THR A 272 15.08 -8.68 3.92
CA THR A 272 14.44 -9.56 4.93
C THR A 272 14.12 -10.93 4.34
N PRO A 273 14.46 -12.04 5.02
CA PRO A 273 14.30 -13.40 4.47
C PRO A 273 12.86 -13.76 4.13
N ARG A 274 11.89 -13.40 4.98
CA ARG A 274 10.47 -13.75 4.78
C ARG A 274 9.55 -12.66 5.27
N LYS A 275 8.46 -12.39 4.52
CA LYS A 275 7.35 -11.52 4.92
C LYS A 275 6.04 -12.12 4.42
N LEU A 276 5.27 -12.70 5.33
CA LEU A 276 3.95 -13.27 5.10
C LEU A 276 3.01 -12.80 6.20
N LEU A 277 1.84 -12.29 5.85
CA LEU A 277 0.82 -11.87 6.81
C LEU A 277 -0.10 -13.04 7.20
N ASP A 278 -0.51 -13.06 8.46
CA ASP A 278 -1.68 -13.84 8.87
C ASP A 278 -2.94 -13.08 8.43
N VAL A 279 -3.68 -13.65 7.50
CA VAL A 279 -4.89 -13.04 6.93
C VAL A 279 -6.18 -13.66 7.48
N SER A 280 -6.08 -14.44 8.56
CA SER A 280 -7.20 -15.16 9.15
C SER A 280 -8.35 -14.23 9.52
N LYS A 281 -8.06 -13.03 10.01
CA LYS A 281 -9.08 -12.05 10.40
C LYS A 281 -9.93 -11.58 9.21
N ALA A 282 -9.31 -11.17 8.11
CA ALA A 282 -10.03 -10.80 6.89
C ALA A 282 -10.88 -11.97 6.35
N THR A 283 -10.33 -13.18 6.40
CA THR A 283 -11.03 -14.41 6.00
C THR A 283 -12.24 -14.72 6.90
N LEU A 284 -12.10 -14.58 8.22
CA LEU A 284 -13.20 -14.78 9.17
C LEU A 284 -14.31 -13.73 9.02
N LEU A 285 -13.98 -12.52 8.61
CA LEU A 285 -14.96 -11.50 8.25
C LEU A 285 -15.69 -11.79 6.94
N GLY A 286 -15.26 -12.81 6.19
CA GLY A 286 -15.90 -13.26 4.95
C GLY A 286 -15.27 -12.71 3.67
N TRP A 287 -14.11 -12.02 3.76
CA TRP A 287 -13.43 -11.52 2.59
C TRP A 287 -12.35 -12.47 2.05
N LYS A 288 -12.22 -12.53 0.73
CA LYS A 288 -11.14 -13.24 0.02
C LYS A 288 -10.70 -12.44 -1.20
N TYR A 289 -9.40 -12.42 -1.47
CA TYR A 289 -8.87 -11.89 -2.72
C TYR A 289 -9.37 -12.73 -3.93
N LYS A 290 -9.35 -12.14 -5.12
CA LYS A 290 -9.87 -12.76 -6.35
C LYS A 290 -8.82 -12.90 -7.43
N THR A 291 -7.82 -12.03 -7.45
CA THR A 291 -6.84 -11.94 -8.53
C THR A 291 -5.61 -12.77 -8.19
N GLU A 292 -5.40 -13.85 -8.92
CA GLU A 292 -4.18 -14.67 -8.78
C GLU A 292 -2.96 -13.91 -9.32
N LEU A 293 -1.77 -14.22 -8.82
CA LEU A 293 -0.56 -13.42 -9.03
C LEU A 293 -0.21 -13.27 -10.53
N GLU A 294 -0.25 -14.34 -11.32
CA GLU A 294 0.06 -14.29 -12.75
C GLU A 294 -0.90 -13.36 -13.52
N GLU A 295 -2.18 -13.42 -13.22
CA GLU A 295 -3.18 -12.53 -13.82
C GLU A 295 -2.96 -11.06 -13.41
N GLY A 296 -2.70 -10.82 -12.13
CA GLY A 296 -2.39 -9.47 -11.64
C GLY A 296 -1.13 -8.87 -12.28
N ILE A 297 -0.08 -9.68 -12.48
CA ILE A 297 1.14 -9.26 -13.21
C ILE A 297 0.79 -8.89 -14.66
N ARG A 298 -0.04 -9.69 -15.33
CA ARG A 298 -0.47 -9.43 -16.71
C ARG A 298 -1.22 -8.09 -16.81
N LEU A 299 -2.14 -7.82 -15.89
CA LEU A 299 -2.88 -6.56 -15.83
C LEU A 299 -1.96 -5.37 -15.52
N SER A 300 -1.00 -5.55 -14.60
CA SER A 300 0.00 -4.52 -14.30
C SER A 300 0.92 -4.22 -15.47
N TYR A 301 1.30 -5.24 -16.24
CA TYR A 301 2.09 -5.04 -17.46
C TYR A 301 1.31 -4.32 -18.56
N GLN A 302 0.02 -4.58 -18.70
CA GLN A 302 -0.86 -3.83 -19.61
C GLN A 302 -0.97 -2.35 -19.21
N ASP A 303 -1.11 -2.05 -17.90
CA ASP A 303 -1.07 -0.67 -17.40
C ASP A 303 0.27 0.00 -17.70
N PHE A 304 1.38 -0.69 -17.46
CA PHE A 304 2.73 -0.18 -17.78
C PHE A 304 2.86 0.22 -19.26
N LEU A 305 2.36 -0.60 -20.17
CA LEU A 305 2.42 -0.35 -21.62
C LEU A 305 1.52 0.82 -22.07
N SER A 306 0.38 1.02 -21.40
CA SER A 306 -0.61 2.04 -21.75
C SER A 306 -0.43 3.37 -21.02
N ASN A 307 0.40 3.43 -19.99
CA ASN A 307 0.57 4.59 -19.12
C ASN A 307 2.04 5.04 -18.99
N PRO A 308 2.67 5.55 -20.07
CA PRO A 308 4.08 5.92 -20.10
C PRO A 308 4.45 6.98 -19.06
N MET A 309 3.54 7.88 -18.69
CA MET A 309 3.76 8.92 -17.67
C MET A 309 4.11 8.37 -16.28
N ARG A 310 3.70 7.14 -15.97
CA ARG A 310 4.04 6.46 -14.72
C ARG A 310 5.40 5.75 -14.79
N ALA A 311 5.85 5.38 -15.99
CA ALA A 311 7.17 4.79 -16.20
C ALA A 311 8.32 5.81 -16.03
N GLU A 312 8.02 7.11 -16.12
CA GLU A 312 9.01 8.19 -16.02
C GLU A 312 9.09 8.85 -14.64
N ARG A 313 8.21 8.51 -13.71
CA ARG A 313 8.12 9.12 -12.36
C ARG A 313 8.86 8.33 -11.31
#